data_e6a3e6609fab56c2c6f409b391dc143e
#
_entry.id   e6a3e6609fab56c2c6f409b391dc143e
#
_cell.length_a   1.000
_cell.length_b   1.000
_cell.length_c   1.000
_cell.angle_alpha   90.00
_cell.angle_beta   90.00
_cell.angle_gamma   90.00
#
_symmetry.space_group_name_H-M   'P 1'
#
loop_
_entity.id
_entity.type
_entity.pdbx_description
1 polymer ?
#
loop_
_entity_poly.entity_id
_entity_poly.type
_entity_poly.pdbx_seq_one_letter_code
_entity_poly.pdbx_strand_id
1 'polypeptide(L)'
;MLKHLGEETMLTFLMCDEEIPIGYGLAFDVAEHAYMPEWTRKGYVTQYYVDAAYRGQGVGAMGLNYIHEWFKSRGLTEALLNVALENEAGNRFWRRQGYVPYATRMIRHLE
;
A
#
# COMPACT_ATOMS: atom_id res chain seq x y z
N MET A 1 15.71 -8.11 -2.33
CA MET A 1 15.04 -8.90 -3.37
C MET A 1 13.54 -8.95 -3.12
N LEU A 2 12.76 -8.82 -4.18
CA LEU A 2 11.30 -8.86 -4.10
C LEU A 2 10.80 -10.16 -4.71
N LYS A 3 9.88 -10.82 -4.01
CA LYS A 3 9.29 -12.07 -4.49
C LYS A 3 7.79 -11.87 -4.65
N HIS A 4 7.32 -11.95 -5.88
CA HIS A 4 5.90 -11.82 -6.18
C HIS A 4 5.17 -13.12 -5.87
N LEU A 5 4.08 -12.98 -5.12
CA LEU A 5 3.17 -14.06 -4.77
C LEU A 5 1.75 -13.57 -5.03
N GLY A 6 0.89 -14.40 -5.60
CA GLY A 6 -0.51 -14.03 -5.75
C GLY A 6 -1.02 -14.02 -7.18
N GLU A 7 -2.21 -13.44 -7.35
CA GLU A 7 -2.99 -13.49 -8.57
C GLU A 7 -2.91 -12.21 -9.39
N GLU A 8 -3.53 -12.21 -10.59
CA GLU A 8 -3.47 -11.08 -11.50
C GLU A 8 -3.97 -9.76 -10.92
N THR A 9 -5.04 -9.79 -10.11
CA THR A 9 -5.64 -8.57 -9.55
C THR A 9 -5.08 -8.22 -8.18
N MET A 10 -4.17 -9.03 -7.69
CA MET A 10 -3.58 -8.85 -6.37
C MET A 10 -2.07 -9.01 -6.47
N LEU A 11 -1.35 -8.07 -5.88
CA LEU A 11 0.09 -8.17 -5.75
C LEU A 11 0.41 -8.50 -4.30
N THR A 12 1.10 -9.61 -4.10
CA THR A 12 1.63 -9.99 -2.79
C THR A 12 3.12 -10.25 -2.96
N PHE A 13 3.94 -9.68 -2.10
CA PHE A 13 5.38 -9.88 -2.22
C PHE A 13 6.07 -9.80 -0.88
N LEU A 14 7.25 -10.39 -0.82
CA LEU A 14 8.15 -10.30 0.32
C LEU A 14 9.34 -9.44 -0.06
N MET A 15 9.80 -8.62 0.88
CA MET A 15 11.07 -7.94 0.79
C MET A 15 12.05 -8.77 1.60
N CYS A 16 13.19 -9.10 1.01
CA CYS A 16 14.16 -9.98 1.64
C CYS A 16 15.55 -9.35 1.67
N ASP A 17 16.25 -9.57 2.77
CA ASP A 17 17.68 -9.32 2.88
C ASP A 17 18.33 -10.69 2.66
N GLU A 18 18.87 -10.90 1.46
CA GLU A 18 19.30 -12.21 0.97
C GLU A 18 18.12 -13.18 0.99
N GLU A 19 18.06 -14.15 1.87
CA GLU A 19 16.96 -15.09 1.95
C GLU A 19 16.04 -14.82 3.16
N ILE A 20 16.31 -13.76 3.91
CA ILE A 20 15.58 -13.46 5.15
C ILE A 20 14.47 -12.45 4.85
N PRO A 21 13.19 -12.81 5.06
CA PRO A 21 12.11 -11.86 4.88
C PRO A 21 12.20 -10.72 5.90
N ILE A 22 12.15 -9.49 5.42
CA ILE A 22 12.23 -8.29 6.26
C ILE A 22 11.03 -7.38 6.13
N GLY A 23 10.11 -7.73 5.25
CA GLY A 23 8.89 -6.95 5.07
C GLY A 23 8.00 -7.58 4.03
N TYR A 24 6.80 -7.02 3.87
CA TYR A 24 5.85 -7.51 2.88
C TYR A 24 4.90 -6.41 2.43
N GLY A 25 4.28 -6.64 1.28
CA GLY A 25 3.25 -5.76 0.78
C GLY A 25 2.12 -6.54 0.16
N LEU A 26 0.93 -5.97 0.25
CA LEU A 26 -0.27 -6.52 -0.36
C LEU A 26 -1.06 -5.37 -0.97
N ALA A 27 -1.34 -5.47 -2.26
CA ALA A 27 -2.02 -4.44 -3.00
C ALA A 27 -3.03 -5.04 -3.97
N PHE A 28 -4.08 -4.28 -4.28
CA PHE A 28 -5.14 -4.73 -5.18
C PHE A 28 -5.41 -3.71 -6.26
N ASP A 29 -5.81 -4.21 -7.42
CA ASP A 29 -6.45 -3.44 -8.47
C ASP A 29 -7.96 -3.56 -8.20
N VAL A 30 -8.59 -2.48 -7.75
CA VAL A 30 -9.98 -2.49 -7.29
C VAL A 30 -10.98 -2.06 -8.36
N ALA A 31 -10.63 -2.26 -9.62
CA ALA A 31 -11.46 -1.85 -10.76
C ALA A 31 -12.89 -2.36 -10.71
N GLU A 32 -13.10 -3.51 -10.12
CA GLU A 32 -14.37 -4.20 -10.17
C GLU A 32 -15.31 -3.96 -9.00
N HIS A 33 -14.93 -3.08 -8.08
CA HIS A 33 -15.73 -2.82 -6.90
C HIS A 33 -16.32 -1.42 -6.88
N ALA A 34 -16.60 -0.89 -8.05
CA ALA A 34 -17.13 0.46 -8.19
C ALA A 34 -18.64 0.50 -7.91
N TYR A 35 -19.02 0.46 -6.65
CA TYR A 35 -20.40 0.76 -6.27
C TYR A 35 -20.67 2.25 -6.34
N MET A 36 -19.63 3.03 -6.45
CA MET A 36 -19.71 4.49 -6.49
C MET A 36 -19.24 4.99 -7.86
N PRO A 37 -20.07 5.76 -8.57
CA PRO A 37 -19.69 6.27 -9.89
C PRO A 37 -18.42 7.11 -9.88
N GLU A 38 -18.13 7.79 -8.79
CA GLU A 38 -16.91 8.58 -8.64
C GLU A 38 -15.68 7.73 -8.32
N TRP A 39 -15.86 6.44 -8.07
CA TRP A 39 -14.74 5.56 -7.82
C TRP A 39 -14.23 5.04 -9.15
N THR A 40 -13.39 5.83 -9.76
CA THR A 40 -12.64 5.34 -10.89
C THR A 40 -11.71 4.24 -10.41
N ARG A 41 -11.21 3.48 -11.35
CA ARG A 41 -10.30 2.40 -11.09
C ARG A 41 -9.04 2.90 -10.38
N LYS A 42 -8.72 2.36 -9.22
CA LYS A 42 -7.56 2.77 -8.42
C LYS A 42 -6.83 1.56 -7.89
N GLY A 43 -5.54 1.75 -7.59
CA GLY A 43 -4.78 0.76 -6.83
C GLY A 43 -5.04 0.96 -5.34
N TYR A 44 -5.05 -0.13 -4.59
CA TYR A 44 -5.27 -0.09 -3.16
C TYR A 44 -4.17 -0.85 -2.42
N VAL A 45 -3.43 -0.14 -1.56
CA VAL A 45 -2.42 -0.75 -0.71
C VAL A 45 -3.11 -1.15 0.59
N THR A 46 -3.25 -2.45 0.83
CA THR A 46 -4.00 -2.94 1.98
C THR A 46 -3.13 -3.28 3.17
N GLN A 47 -1.94 -3.80 2.91
CA GLN A 47 -0.98 -4.12 3.97
C GLN A 47 0.42 -3.78 3.48
N TYR A 48 1.21 -3.22 4.38
CA TYR A 48 2.58 -2.89 4.07
C TYR A 48 3.39 -2.83 5.36
N TYR A 49 4.44 -3.62 5.42
CA TYR A 49 5.23 -3.74 6.63
C TYR A 49 6.71 -3.87 6.31
N VAL A 50 7.54 -3.17 7.08
CA VAL A 50 8.99 -3.31 7.04
C VAL A 50 9.45 -3.55 8.47
N ASP A 51 10.27 -4.58 8.66
CA ASP A 51 10.83 -4.92 9.97
C ASP A 51 11.53 -3.70 10.56
N ALA A 52 11.32 -3.47 11.86
CA ALA A 52 11.85 -2.30 12.56
C ALA A 52 13.37 -2.13 12.38
N ALA A 53 14.10 -3.24 12.35
CA ALA A 53 15.56 -3.22 12.19
C ALA A 53 16.01 -2.66 10.85
N TYR A 54 15.10 -2.63 9.86
CA TYR A 54 15.39 -2.18 8.50
C TYR A 54 14.73 -0.86 8.14
N ARG A 55 14.05 -0.23 9.08
CA ARG A 55 13.42 1.06 8.84
C ARG A 55 14.45 2.18 8.76
N GLY A 56 14.12 3.23 8.02
CA GLY A 56 15.03 4.35 7.85
C GLY A 56 16.17 4.10 6.87
N GLN A 57 16.15 3.00 6.14
CA GLN A 57 17.20 2.61 5.20
C GLN A 57 16.73 2.59 3.74
N GLY A 58 15.55 3.14 3.47
CA GLY A 58 15.02 3.18 2.11
C GLY A 58 14.30 1.92 1.66
N VAL A 59 14.21 0.91 2.50
CA VAL A 59 13.53 -0.35 2.15
C VAL A 59 12.04 -0.10 1.91
N GLY A 60 11.41 0.70 2.77
CA GLY A 60 9.99 1.03 2.61
C GLY A 60 9.70 1.74 1.30
N ALA A 61 10.54 2.71 0.94
CA ALA A 61 10.37 3.43 -0.32
C ALA A 61 10.59 2.51 -1.52
N MET A 62 11.55 1.61 -1.44
CA MET A 62 11.84 0.66 -2.52
C MET A 62 10.66 -0.27 -2.78
N GLY A 63 10.11 -0.87 -1.72
CA GLY A 63 8.97 -1.78 -1.85
C GLY A 63 7.72 -1.06 -2.34
N LEU A 64 7.52 0.18 -1.88
CA LEU A 64 6.38 0.98 -2.34
C LEU A 64 6.52 1.34 -3.81
N ASN A 65 7.74 1.64 -4.27
CA ASN A 65 7.97 1.88 -5.69
C ASN A 65 7.61 0.66 -6.53
N TYR A 66 7.89 -0.52 -6.02
CA TYR A 66 7.52 -1.77 -6.69
C TYR A 66 6.00 -1.88 -6.84
N ILE A 67 5.25 -1.54 -5.78
CA ILE A 67 3.79 -1.52 -5.83
C ILE A 67 3.31 -0.49 -6.86
N HIS A 68 3.87 0.71 -6.84
CA HIS A 68 3.47 1.78 -7.75
C HIS A 68 3.73 1.39 -9.21
N GLU A 69 4.86 0.76 -9.49
CA GLU A 69 5.15 0.30 -10.85
C GLU A 69 4.18 -0.77 -11.30
N TRP A 70 3.77 -1.65 -10.38
CA TRP A 70 2.74 -2.65 -10.67
C TRP A 70 1.41 -1.97 -11.01
N PHE A 71 1.01 -0.97 -10.22
CA PHE A 71 -0.21 -0.21 -10.50
C PHE A 71 -0.14 0.43 -11.89
N LYS A 72 0.99 1.07 -12.21
CA LYS A 72 1.18 1.70 -13.52
C LYS A 72 1.10 0.68 -14.65
N SER A 73 1.67 -0.48 -14.48
CA SER A 73 1.65 -1.53 -15.48
C SER A 73 0.23 -2.00 -15.79
N ARG A 74 -0.69 -1.78 -14.86
CA ARG A 74 -2.10 -2.14 -15.03
C ARG A 74 -2.95 -0.95 -15.50
N GLY A 75 -2.32 0.16 -15.81
CA GLY A 75 -3.02 1.35 -16.29
C GLY A 75 -3.65 2.19 -15.18
N LEU A 76 -3.29 1.94 -13.93
CA LEU A 76 -3.81 2.70 -12.80
C LEU A 76 -3.03 4.00 -12.64
N THR A 77 -3.72 5.09 -12.32
CA THR A 77 -3.13 6.41 -12.18
C THR A 77 -3.18 6.94 -10.76
N GLU A 78 -3.89 6.25 -9.87
CA GLU A 78 -4.02 6.68 -8.48
C GLU A 78 -3.93 5.48 -7.56
N ALA A 79 -3.41 5.71 -6.36
CA ALA A 79 -3.28 4.69 -5.33
C ALA A 79 -3.93 5.19 -4.03
N LEU A 80 -4.64 4.31 -3.36
CA LEU A 80 -5.31 4.58 -2.09
C LEU A 80 -4.76 3.68 -0.99
N LEU A 81 -4.83 4.18 0.23
CA LEU A 81 -4.57 3.36 1.41
C LEU A 81 -5.31 3.95 2.61
N ASN A 82 -5.42 3.17 3.67
CA ASN A 82 -5.93 3.65 4.94
C ASN A 82 -4.78 3.62 5.94
N VAL A 83 -4.68 4.69 6.73
CA VAL A 83 -3.73 4.76 7.82
C VAL A 83 -4.43 5.36 9.02
N ALA A 84 -4.24 4.76 10.20
CA ALA A 84 -4.88 5.26 11.42
C ALA A 84 -4.33 6.65 11.77
N LEU A 85 -5.23 7.53 12.24
CA LEU A 85 -4.84 8.89 12.60
C LEU A 85 -3.75 8.91 13.66
N GLU A 86 -3.81 7.99 14.62
CA GLU A 86 -2.84 7.91 15.72
C GLU A 86 -1.51 7.27 15.33
N ASN A 87 -1.41 6.73 14.13
CA ASN A 87 -0.15 6.18 13.64
C ASN A 87 0.71 7.31 13.05
N GLU A 88 1.37 8.06 13.92
CA GLU A 88 2.14 9.23 13.49
C GLU A 88 3.29 8.88 12.54
N ALA A 89 4.02 7.83 12.86
CA ALA A 89 5.15 7.41 12.02
C ALA A 89 4.68 6.97 10.63
N GLY A 90 3.58 6.22 10.58
CA GLY A 90 2.98 5.80 9.31
C GLY A 90 2.51 6.99 8.49
N ASN A 91 1.81 7.93 9.13
CA ASN A 91 1.35 9.15 8.46
C ASN A 91 2.52 9.95 7.88
N ARG A 92 3.60 10.09 8.63
CA ARG A 92 4.79 10.80 8.11
C ARG A 92 5.41 10.08 6.93
N PHE A 93 5.51 8.75 7.01
CA PHE A 93 6.06 7.94 5.92
C PHE A 93 5.23 8.12 4.65
N TRP A 94 3.91 7.95 4.75
CA TRP A 94 3.04 8.03 3.58
C TRP A 94 3.06 9.43 2.95
N ARG A 95 3.09 10.48 3.78
CA ARG A 95 3.19 11.85 3.26
C ARG A 95 4.49 12.07 2.51
N ARG A 96 5.60 11.54 3.03
CA ARG A 96 6.88 11.62 2.31
C ARG A 96 6.85 10.89 0.98
N GLN A 97 6.02 9.87 0.88
CA GLN A 97 5.86 9.11 -0.37
C GLN A 97 4.85 9.76 -1.33
N GLY A 98 4.32 10.91 -1.00
CA GLY A 98 3.43 11.66 -1.87
C GLY A 98 1.95 11.42 -1.63
N TYR A 99 1.57 10.63 -0.63
CA TYR A 99 0.17 10.43 -0.29
C TYR A 99 -0.36 11.62 0.49
N VAL A 100 -1.58 12.03 0.18
CA VAL A 100 -2.24 13.15 0.85
C VAL A 100 -3.59 12.67 1.38
N PRO A 101 -4.10 13.29 2.45
CA PRO A 101 -5.43 12.94 2.96
C PRO A 101 -6.47 13.08 1.85
N TYR A 102 -7.33 12.08 1.73
CA TYR A 102 -8.30 12.01 0.65
C TYR A 102 -9.73 11.92 1.16
N ALA A 103 -9.97 11.13 2.23
CA ALA A 103 -11.30 10.92 2.76
C ALA A 103 -11.21 10.65 4.26
N THR A 104 -12.32 10.84 4.96
CA THR A 104 -12.40 10.57 6.39
C THR A 104 -13.31 9.39 6.64
N ARG A 105 -12.84 8.41 7.41
CA ARG A 105 -13.67 7.32 7.91
C ARG A 105 -14.14 7.70 9.31
N MET A 106 -15.42 7.48 9.56
CA MET A 106 -16.02 7.83 10.84
C MET A 106 -16.64 6.62 11.48
N ILE A 107 -16.63 6.58 12.79
CA ILE A 107 -17.20 5.47 13.55
C ILE A 107 -18.07 6.01 14.68
N ARG A 108 -19.17 5.32 14.94
CA ARG A 108 -20.02 5.57 16.09
C ARG A 108 -20.42 4.23 16.66
N HIS A 109 -20.26 4.08 17.96
CA HIS A 109 -20.75 2.89 18.64
C HIS A 109 -22.25 3.00 18.86
N LEU A 110 -22.97 1.93 18.54
CA LEU A 110 -24.41 1.87 18.72
C LEU A 110 -24.71 1.09 19.98
N GLU A 111 -25.59 1.62 20.80
CA GLU A 111 -25.98 0.99 22.06
C GLU A 111 -27.31 0.26 21.97
#